data_b603a8182f9cbee332054e7765f8b530
#
_entry.id   b603a8182f9cbee332054e7765f8b530
#
_cell.length_a   1.000
_cell.length_b   1.000
_cell.length_c   1.000
_cell.angle_alpha   90.00
_cell.angle_beta   90.00
_cell.angle_gamma   90.00
#
_symmetry.space_group_name_H-M   'P 1'
#
loop_
_entity.id
_entity.type
_entity.pdbx_description
1 polymer ?
#
loop_
_entity_poly.entity_id
_entity_poly.type
_entity_poly.pdbx_seq_one_letter_code
_entity_poly.pdbx_strand_id
1 'polypeptide(L)'
;VLFEWVAALVAALATGFFAGSRRRSRTPPPPPSAARDAEAASVADSRFEQLLRSLTVGIVMVDGRGFVESINAAAGAIFEVGARPVLGRAMIEVVPSFDLDRRVREALDGQPSRGRISLNGPAGQRVLTVTTLPLDGTDGVLVIASDETRLHELEQTRRDFISSVSHELRTPLSSINLMIETILENDGDEEALDLFLPRIKREVDRMVQLVQDLLELARAESGRLRLRREDVDLASVGTNIMRTFEPRAGQLGVALRFEGQATRINGDPDRLAQVFVNLIDNALRHTPAGGKVVVSVFAEGGAASLVVSDSGVGIPYNDLPHVFERFYVVDRSRARESTGTGLGLSIVKQIVEAHGGSVSADSEYGLGATFTCLFPTVRQAAPV
;
A
#
# COMPACT_ATOMS: atom_id res chain seq x y z
N VAL A 1 22.49 4.91 -9.41
CA VAL A 1 23.87 5.39 -9.07
C VAL A 1 24.46 4.56 -7.94
N LEU A 2 23.86 4.50 -6.73
CA LEU A 2 24.41 3.72 -5.60
C LEU A 2 24.53 2.22 -5.93
N PHE A 3 23.51 1.66 -6.59
CA PHE A 3 23.46 0.26 -7.00
C PHE A 3 24.53 -0.08 -8.06
N GLU A 4 24.84 0.83 -8.96
CA GLU A 4 25.89 0.66 -10.00
C GLU A 4 27.29 0.64 -9.38
N TRP A 5 27.54 1.48 -8.38
CA TRP A 5 28.80 1.47 -7.64
C TRP A 5 28.97 0.20 -6.80
N VAL A 6 27.89 -0.29 -6.17
CA VAL A 6 27.91 -1.54 -5.42
C VAL A 6 28.16 -2.72 -6.36
N ALA A 7 27.51 -2.76 -7.52
CA ALA A 7 27.70 -3.80 -8.52
C ALA A 7 29.14 -3.83 -9.05
N ALA A 8 29.71 -2.66 -9.39
CA ALA A 8 31.08 -2.54 -9.84
C ALA A 8 32.11 -2.92 -8.75
N LEU A 9 31.87 -2.52 -7.51
CA LEU A 9 32.73 -2.85 -6.37
C LEU A 9 32.73 -4.36 -6.07
N VAL A 10 31.54 -4.98 -6.07
CA VAL A 10 31.39 -6.43 -5.83
C VAL A 10 31.99 -7.23 -6.97
N ALA A 11 31.82 -6.81 -8.23
CA ALA A 11 32.46 -7.47 -9.38
C ALA A 11 33.98 -7.38 -9.31
N ALA A 12 34.54 -6.22 -8.99
CA ALA A 12 35.98 -6.03 -8.85
C ALA A 12 36.58 -6.85 -7.69
N LEU A 13 35.88 -6.97 -6.56
CA LEU A 13 36.29 -7.76 -5.41
C LEU A 13 36.15 -9.27 -5.67
N ALA A 14 35.10 -9.69 -6.39
CA ALA A 14 34.88 -11.10 -6.73
C ALA A 14 35.95 -11.61 -7.69
N THR A 15 36.36 -10.83 -8.71
CA THR A 15 37.45 -11.21 -9.63
C THR A 15 38.79 -11.35 -8.91
N GLY A 16 39.08 -10.49 -7.92
CA GLY A 16 40.28 -10.59 -7.07
C GLY A 16 40.30 -11.86 -6.18
N PHE A 17 39.16 -12.25 -5.64
CA PHE A 17 38.99 -13.42 -4.78
C PHE A 17 39.22 -14.74 -5.54
N PHE A 18 38.67 -14.86 -6.75
CA PHE A 18 38.77 -16.09 -7.55
C PHE A 18 40.16 -16.31 -8.16
N ALA A 19 40.90 -15.27 -8.48
CA ALA A 19 42.28 -15.38 -8.93
C ALA A 19 43.21 -16.00 -7.84
N GLY A 20 42.83 -15.77 -6.55
CA GLY A 20 43.58 -16.30 -5.41
C GLY A 20 43.28 -17.78 -5.09
N SER A 21 42.07 -18.28 -5.30
CA SER A 21 41.61 -19.58 -4.85
C SER A 21 42.03 -20.76 -5.74
N ARG A 22 42.32 -20.55 -7.03
CA ARG A 22 42.73 -21.61 -7.99
C ARG A 22 44.21 -22.01 -7.92
N ARG A 23 45.05 -21.42 -7.07
CA ARG A 23 46.49 -21.73 -6.93
C ARG A 23 46.84 -22.71 -5.80
N ARG A 24 45.95 -23.57 -5.36
CA ARG A 24 46.30 -24.65 -4.37
C ARG A 24 46.60 -25.96 -5.09
N SER A 25 47.77 -26.05 -5.78
CA SER A 25 48.42 -27.32 -6.11
C SER A 25 49.67 -27.47 -5.25
N ARG A 26 49.83 -28.68 -4.72
CA ARG A 26 50.87 -29.17 -3.78
C ARG A 26 52.27 -28.59 -4.05
N THR A 27 52.79 -27.78 -3.12
CA THR A 27 54.18 -27.35 -3.03
C THR A 27 54.67 -27.41 -1.58
N PRO A 28 55.98 -27.55 -1.31
CA PRO A 28 56.56 -27.73 0.04
C PRO A 28 56.35 -26.50 0.94
N PRO A 29 56.58 -26.61 2.28
CA PRO A 29 56.21 -25.57 3.23
C PRO A 29 56.85 -24.23 2.89
N PRO A 30 56.09 -23.13 2.86
CA PRO A 30 56.54 -21.82 2.43
C PRO A 30 57.47 -21.15 3.45
N PRO A 31 58.35 -20.22 3.01
CA PRO A 31 59.14 -19.39 3.90
C PRO A 31 58.27 -18.49 4.78
N PRO A 32 58.75 -17.97 5.93
CA PRO A 32 57.93 -17.24 6.92
C PRO A 32 57.24 -15.95 6.44
N SER A 33 57.64 -15.40 5.26
CA SER A 33 56.97 -14.33 4.57
C SER A 33 55.62 -14.77 3.97
N ALA A 34 55.59 -15.99 3.39
CA ALA A 34 54.38 -16.51 2.76
C ALA A 34 53.29 -16.92 3.77
N ALA A 35 53.67 -17.18 5.04
CA ALA A 35 52.70 -17.40 6.11
C ALA A 35 51.94 -16.14 6.51
N ARG A 36 52.61 -14.97 6.49
CA ARG A 36 51.97 -13.66 6.72
C ARG A 36 51.05 -13.27 5.58
N ASP A 37 51.42 -13.55 4.33
CA ASP A 37 50.61 -13.28 3.17
C ASP A 37 49.36 -14.19 3.11
N ALA A 38 49.49 -15.44 3.54
CA ALA A 38 48.38 -16.39 3.68
C ALA A 38 47.41 -15.99 4.83
N GLU A 39 47.94 -15.47 5.93
CA GLU A 39 47.13 -14.98 7.07
C GLU A 39 46.41 -13.68 6.72
N ALA A 40 47.08 -12.75 5.98
CA ALA A 40 46.47 -11.55 5.45
C ALA A 40 45.35 -11.84 4.43
N ALA A 41 45.57 -12.83 3.55
CA ALA A 41 44.54 -13.30 2.61
C ALA A 41 43.34 -13.92 3.35
N SER A 42 43.59 -14.75 4.37
CA SER A 42 42.52 -15.35 5.19
C SER A 42 41.69 -14.30 5.96
N VAL A 43 42.33 -13.25 6.46
CA VAL A 43 41.63 -12.12 7.14
C VAL A 43 40.85 -11.28 6.12
N ALA A 44 41.38 -11.07 4.93
CA ALA A 44 40.66 -10.37 3.83
C ALA A 44 39.45 -11.18 3.40
N ASP A 45 39.56 -12.49 3.23
CA ASP A 45 38.47 -13.41 2.89
C ASP A 45 37.37 -13.39 3.95
N SER A 46 37.75 -13.45 5.23
CA SER A 46 36.78 -13.39 6.35
C SER A 46 36.05 -12.04 6.41
N ARG A 47 36.73 -10.93 6.16
CA ARG A 47 36.13 -9.59 6.10
C ARG A 47 35.19 -9.46 4.90
N PHE A 48 35.58 -10.00 3.77
CA PHE A 48 34.76 -9.99 2.55
C PHE A 48 33.46 -10.80 2.75
N GLU A 49 33.55 -12.01 3.31
CA GLU A 49 32.37 -12.79 3.69
C GLU A 49 31.46 -12.04 4.68
N GLN A 50 32.04 -11.35 5.65
CA GLN A 50 31.28 -10.57 6.63
C GLN A 50 30.57 -9.39 5.97
N LEU A 51 31.22 -8.71 5.01
CA LEU A 51 30.60 -7.66 4.20
C LEU A 51 29.46 -8.21 3.34
N LEU A 52 29.64 -9.35 2.66
CA LEU A 52 28.59 -9.98 1.86
C LEU A 52 27.37 -10.37 2.70
N ARG A 53 27.58 -10.78 3.96
CA ARG A 53 26.48 -11.10 4.89
C ARG A 53 25.72 -9.88 5.40
N SER A 54 26.36 -8.72 5.46
CA SER A 54 25.72 -7.47 5.91
C SER A 54 24.94 -6.74 4.82
N LEU A 55 25.10 -7.12 3.54
CA LEU A 55 24.39 -6.51 2.42
C LEU A 55 22.94 -7.00 2.40
N THR A 56 22.02 -6.07 2.19
CA THR A 56 20.59 -6.36 1.95
C THR A 56 20.31 -6.77 0.50
N VAL A 57 21.34 -6.74 -0.34
CA VAL A 57 21.29 -7.11 -1.76
C VAL A 57 21.66 -8.57 -1.91
N GLY A 58 20.85 -9.34 -2.62
CA GLY A 58 21.11 -10.73 -2.95
C GLY A 58 22.24 -10.85 -3.96
N ILE A 59 23.22 -11.69 -3.65
CA ILE A 59 24.37 -11.96 -4.51
C ILE A 59 24.45 -13.46 -4.74
N VAL A 60 24.50 -13.89 -6.00
CA VAL A 60 24.69 -15.26 -6.42
C VAL A 60 25.82 -15.29 -7.45
N MET A 61 26.75 -16.24 -7.27
CA MET A 61 27.77 -16.53 -8.27
C MET A 61 27.42 -17.84 -8.97
N VAL A 62 27.51 -17.82 -10.28
CA VAL A 62 27.17 -18.93 -11.17
C VAL A 62 28.41 -19.28 -11.98
N ASP A 63 28.74 -20.55 -12.10
CA ASP A 63 29.87 -21.02 -12.92
C ASP A 63 29.56 -20.94 -14.44
N GLY A 64 30.55 -21.19 -15.28
CA GLY A 64 30.41 -21.17 -16.75
C GLY A 64 29.42 -22.19 -17.32
N ARG A 65 28.85 -23.07 -16.51
CA ARG A 65 27.83 -24.05 -16.89
C ARG A 65 26.42 -23.64 -16.42
N GLY A 66 26.30 -22.53 -15.68
CA GLY A 66 25.03 -22.08 -15.14
C GLY A 66 24.66 -22.67 -13.78
N PHE A 67 25.63 -23.28 -13.06
CA PHE A 67 25.40 -23.84 -11.72
C PHE A 67 25.80 -22.84 -10.63
N VAL A 68 25.04 -22.80 -9.54
CA VAL A 68 25.30 -21.91 -8.38
C VAL A 68 26.55 -22.35 -7.66
N GLU A 69 27.55 -21.46 -7.63
CA GLU A 69 28.82 -21.68 -6.93
C GLU A 69 28.82 -21.05 -5.54
N SER A 70 28.15 -19.90 -5.38
CA SER A 70 28.02 -19.20 -4.11
C SER A 70 26.73 -18.39 -4.05
N ILE A 71 26.18 -18.24 -2.85
CA ILE A 71 24.98 -17.46 -2.56
C ILE A 71 25.12 -16.80 -1.19
N ASN A 72 24.80 -15.51 -1.05
CA ASN A 72 24.78 -14.85 0.23
C ASN A 72 23.42 -15.02 0.94
N ALA A 73 23.36 -14.70 2.23
CA ALA A 73 22.15 -14.84 3.03
C ALA A 73 20.97 -14.01 2.50
N ALA A 74 21.24 -12.80 1.97
CA ALA A 74 20.22 -11.93 1.39
C ALA A 74 19.59 -12.56 0.14
N ALA A 75 20.39 -13.17 -0.76
CA ALA A 75 19.86 -13.88 -1.92
C ALA A 75 19.02 -15.08 -1.52
N GLY A 76 19.43 -15.81 -0.47
CA GLY A 76 18.63 -16.89 0.09
C GLY A 76 17.26 -16.45 0.56
N ALA A 77 17.16 -15.28 1.18
CA ALA A 77 15.91 -14.68 1.63
C ALA A 77 15.08 -14.11 0.46
N ILE A 78 15.73 -13.40 -0.49
CA ILE A 78 15.07 -12.80 -1.66
C ILE A 78 14.48 -13.86 -2.58
N PHE A 79 15.19 -14.95 -2.82
CA PHE A 79 14.75 -16.05 -3.68
C PHE A 79 13.96 -17.14 -2.94
N GLU A 80 13.74 -16.97 -1.63
CA GLU A 80 13.01 -17.93 -0.77
C GLU A 80 13.54 -19.37 -0.84
N VAL A 81 14.84 -19.50 -0.94
CA VAL A 81 15.48 -20.80 -1.14
C VAL A 81 15.33 -21.71 0.09
N GLY A 82 15.15 -21.14 1.27
CA GLY A 82 15.02 -21.88 2.53
C GLY A 82 16.29 -22.68 2.88
N ALA A 83 16.11 -23.81 3.54
CA ALA A 83 17.22 -24.71 3.94
C ALA A 83 17.64 -25.70 2.83
N ARG A 84 17.20 -25.51 1.58
CA ARG A 84 17.55 -26.42 0.48
C ARG A 84 19.01 -26.25 0.09
N PRO A 85 19.72 -27.36 -0.20
CA PRO A 85 21.07 -27.26 -0.77
C PRO A 85 20.99 -26.66 -2.18
N VAL A 86 21.64 -25.52 -2.38
CA VAL A 86 21.59 -24.75 -3.64
C VAL A 86 22.89 -24.82 -4.41
N LEU A 87 24.00 -25.04 -3.72
CA LEU A 87 25.31 -25.11 -4.35
C LEU A 87 25.40 -26.30 -5.30
N GLY A 88 25.94 -26.07 -6.49
CA GLY A 88 26.06 -27.08 -7.54
C GLY A 88 24.76 -27.43 -8.26
N ARG A 89 23.68 -26.66 -8.04
CA ARG A 89 22.44 -26.77 -8.82
C ARG A 89 22.37 -25.71 -9.90
N ALA A 90 21.67 -26.00 -10.99
CA ALA A 90 21.42 -25.02 -12.03
C ALA A 90 20.59 -23.85 -11.48
N MET A 91 20.89 -22.63 -11.91
CA MET A 91 20.20 -21.42 -11.43
C MET A 91 18.68 -21.50 -11.61
N ILE A 92 18.20 -22.10 -12.72
CA ILE A 92 16.76 -22.30 -13.00
C ILE A 92 16.09 -23.28 -12.02
N GLU A 93 16.83 -24.22 -11.43
CA GLU A 93 16.30 -25.15 -10.42
C GLU A 93 16.19 -24.46 -9.05
N VAL A 94 17.08 -23.52 -8.77
CA VAL A 94 17.09 -22.74 -7.53
C VAL A 94 16.03 -21.66 -7.56
N VAL A 95 15.93 -20.94 -8.67
CA VAL A 95 14.95 -19.89 -8.91
C VAL A 95 14.23 -20.20 -10.21
N PRO A 96 13.00 -20.75 -10.17
CA PRO A 96 12.25 -21.14 -11.37
C PRO A 96 11.70 -19.91 -12.11
N SER A 97 12.58 -19.18 -12.79
CA SER A 97 12.27 -17.98 -13.57
C SER A 97 13.00 -18.03 -14.90
N PHE A 98 12.25 -18.13 -15.98
CA PHE A 98 12.79 -18.09 -17.35
C PHE A 98 13.49 -16.77 -17.66
N ASP A 99 12.98 -15.65 -17.16
CA ASP A 99 13.60 -14.34 -17.35
C ASP A 99 14.97 -14.25 -16.68
N LEU A 100 15.11 -14.83 -15.48
CA LEU A 100 16.39 -14.89 -14.78
C LEU A 100 17.36 -15.82 -15.51
N ASP A 101 16.92 -17.02 -15.87
CA ASP A 101 17.74 -18.00 -16.61
C ASP A 101 18.26 -17.44 -17.94
N ARG A 102 17.39 -16.77 -18.70
CA ARG A 102 17.79 -16.09 -19.94
C ARG A 102 18.88 -15.05 -19.70
N ARG A 103 18.73 -14.20 -18.69
CA ARG A 103 19.73 -13.17 -18.35
C ARG A 103 21.06 -13.75 -17.91
N VAL A 104 21.03 -14.87 -17.17
CA VAL A 104 22.24 -15.58 -16.78
C VAL A 104 22.95 -16.14 -18.02
N ARG A 105 22.22 -16.72 -18.97
CA ARG A 105 22.80 -17.20 -20.24
C ARG A 105 23.37 -16.06 -21.09
N GLU A 106 22.64 -14.95 -21.24
CA GLU A 106 23.14 -13.75 -21.93
C GLU A 106 24.46 -13.26 -21.32
N ALA A 107 24.57 -13.28 -19.99
CA ALA A 107 25.78 -12.91 -19.29
C ALA A 107 26.92 -13.93 -19.44
N LEU A 108 26.61 -15.24 -19.53
CA LEU A 108 27.61 -16.28 -19.87
C LEU A 108 28.18 -16.08 -21.29
N ASP A 109 27.35 -15.55 -22.20
CA ASP A 109 27.80 -15.15 -23.58
C ASP A 109 28.51 -13.78 -23.59
N GLY A 110 28.84 -13.23 -22.41
CA GLY A 110 29.58 -11.98 -22.28
C GLY A 110 28.69 -10.70 -22.35
N GLN A 111 27.35 -10.82 -22.34
CA GLN A 111 26.45 -9.68 -22.44
C GLN A 111 25.84 -9.38 -21.04
N PRO A 112 26.26 -8.28 -20.37
CA PRO A 112 25.65 -7.88 -19.11
C PRO A 112 24.19 -7.48 -19.32
N SER A 113 23.33 -7.85 -18.38
CA SER A 113 21.90 -7.55 -18.47
C SER A 113 21.40 -6.98 -17.14
N ARG A 114 20.47 -6.02 -17.23
CA ARG A 114 19.75 -5.48 -16.06
C ARG A 114 18.28 -5.36 -16.39
N GLY A 115 17.43 -5.75 -15.45
CA GLY A 115 15.98 -5.56 -15.61
C GLY A 115 15.19 -6.09 -14.42
N ARG A 116 13.89 -5.81 -14.44
CA ARG A 116 12.96 -6.31 -13.46
C ARG A 116 12.49 -7.71 -13.84
N ILE A 117 12.30 -8.55 -12.84
CA ILE A 117 11.65 -9.85 -12.95
C ILE A 117 10.58 -9.96 -11.87
N SER A 118 9.53 -10.70 -12.15
CA SER A 118 8.49 -11.02 -11.17
C SER A 118 8.61 -12.47 -10.77
N LEU A 119 8.66 -12.73 -9.47
CA LEU A 119 8.67 -14.07 -8.90
C LEU A 119 7.39 -14.28 -8.09
N ASN A 120 6.73 -15.42 -8.29
CA ASN A 120 5.58 -15.85 -7.49
C ASN A 120 6.08 -16.84 -6.44
N GLY A 121 6.07 -16.42 -5.18
CA GLY A 121 6.47 -17.24 -4.03
C GLY A 121 5.30 -17.52 -3.09
N PRO A 122 5.51 -18.34 -2.04
CA PRO A 122 4.51 -18.60 -1.01
C PRO A 122 4.03 -17.34 -0.28
N ALA A 123 4.90 -16.32 -0.18
CA ALA A 123 4.59 -15.03 0.45
C ALA A 123 3.91 -14.02 -0.51
N GLY A 124 3.61 -14.43 -1.75
CA GLY A 124 3.02 -13.57 -2.79
C GLY A 124 3.96 -13.26 -3.95
N GLN A 125 3.53 -12.33 -4.79
CA GLN A 125 4.32 -11.85 -5.92
C GLN A 125 5.40 -10.87 -5.44
N ARG A 126 6.65 -11.11 -5.86
CA ARG A 126 7.79 -10.21 -5.62
C ARG A 126 8.29 -9.61 -6.92
N VAL A 127 8.67 -8.36 -6.85
CA VAL A 127 9.29 -7.63 -7.98
C VAL A 127 10.76 -7.37 -7.64
N LEU A 128 11.64 -8.03 -8.38
CA LEU A 128 13.08 -7.94 -8.17
C LEU A 128 13.73 -7.18 -9.31
N THR A 129 14.67 -6.30 -9.00
CA THR A 129 15.63 -5.79 -9.99
C THR A 129 16.84 -6.69 -9.96
N VAL A 130 17.13 -7.32 -11.10
CA VAL A 130 18.26 -8.23 -11.27
C VAL A 130 19.26 -7.64 -12.25
N THR A 131 20.54 -7.71 -11.89
CA THR A 131 21.67 -7.39 -12.75
C THR A 131 22.55 -8.63 -12.87
N THR A 132 22.86 -9.04 -14.09
CA THR A 132 23.78 -10.14 -14.37
C THR A 132 25.02 -9.58 -15.06
N LEU A 133 26.19 -9.93 -14.55
CA LEU A 133 27.47 -9.44 -15.03
C LEU A 133 28.42 -10.63 -15.28
N PRO A 134 29.06 -10.71 -16.45
CA PRO A 134 30.15 -11.66 -16.65
C PRO A 134 31.31 -11.32 -15.71
N LEU A 135 31.98 -12.33 -15.18
CA LEU A 135 33.14 -12.16 -14.31
C LEU A 135 34.42 -12.22 -15.12
N ASP A 136 35.19 -11.13 -15.07
CA ASP A 136 36.49 -11.07 -15.79
C ASP A 136 37.46 -12.14 -15.27
N GLY A 137 38.11 -12.86 -16.20
CA GLY A 137 39.11 -13.90 -15.86
C GLY A 137 38.53 -15.24 -15.41
N THR A 138 37.18 -15.41 -15.42
CA THR A 138 36.49 -16.69 -15.19
C THR A 138 35.32 -16.81 -16.16
N ASP A 139 34.88 -18.03 -16.47
CA ASP A 139 33.67 -18.23 -17.30
C ASP A 139 32.37 -18.05 -16.46
N GLY A 140 32.43 -17.41 -15.29
CA GLY A 140 31.32 -17.27 -14.36
C GLY A 140 30.50 -16.00 -14.54
N VAL A 141 29.33 -15.96 -13.89
CA VAL A 141 28.42 -14.82 -13.87
C VAL A 141 28.10 -14.42 -12.44
N LEU A 142 28.12 -13.12 -12.19
CA LEU A 142 27.61 -12.51 -10.96
C LEU A 142 26.16 -12.08 -11.16
N VAL A 143 25.26 -12.61 -10.35
CA VAL A 143 23.85 -12.22 -10.27
C VAL A 143 23.64 -11.37 -9.03
N ILE A 144 23.15 -10.16 -9.21
CA ILE A 144 22.82 -9.21 -8.14
C ILE A 144 21.33 -8.99 -8.17
N ALA A 145 20.63 -9.24 -7.05
CA ALA A 145 19.18 -9.10 -6.92
C ALA A 145 18.82 -8.14 -5.78
N SER A 146 17.92 -7.21 -6.08
CA SER A 146 17.34 -6.31 -5.08
C SER A 146 15.82 -6.49 -5.08
N ASP A 147 15.24 -6.67 -3.89
CA ASP A 147 13.79 -6.70 -3.73
C ASP A 147 13.24 -5.26 -3.75
N GLU A 148 12.51 -4.94 -4.80
CA GLU A 148 11.86 -3.64 -5.01
C GLU A 148 10.33 -3.74 -4.91
N THR A 149 9.81 -4.84 -4.35
CA THR A 149 8.36 -5.11 -4.27
C THR A 149 7.63 -3.94 -3.65
N ARG A 150 8.06 -3.49 -2.46
CA ARG A 150 7.42 -2.36 -1.77
C ARG A 150 7.49 -1.05 -2.55
N LEU A 151 8.61 -0.78 -3.22
CA LEU A 151 8.74 0.41 -4.07
C LEU A 151 7.79 0.34 -5.26
N HIS A 152 7.72 -0.83 -5.89
CA HIS A 152 6.82 -1.07 -7.02
C HIS A 152 5.35 -0.95 -6.63
N GLU A 153 4.94 -1.50 -5.49
CA GLU A 153 3.59 -1.38 -4.93
C GLU A 153 3.22 0.09 -4.67
N LEU A 154 4.14 0.86 -4.08
CA LEU A 154 3.94 2.30 -3.87
C LEU A 154 3.81 3.07 -5.18
N GLU A 155 4.66 2.79 -6.17
CA GLU A 155 4.58 3.40 -7.51
C GLU A 155 3.29 3.02 -8.24
N GLN A 156 2.84 1.76 -8.09
CA GLN A 156 1.60 1.28 -8.67
C GLN A 156 0.39 1.96 -8.02
N THR A 157 0.32 1.94 -6.69
CA THR A 157 -0.74 2.64 -5.94
C THR A 157 -0.83 4.12 -6.32
N ARG A 158 0.32 4.79 -6.49
CA ARG A 158 0.34 6.18 -6.94
C ARG A 158 -0.18 6.37 -8.37
N ARG A 159 0.18 5.47 -9.29
CA ARG A 159 -0.32 5.52 -10.68
C ARG A 159 -1.81 5.28 -10.75
N ASP A 160 -2.29 4.28 -10.02
CA ASP A 160 -3.72 3.93 -9.95
C ASP A 160 -4.52 5.09 -9.34
N PHE A 161 -3.97 5.75 -8.31
CA PHE A 161 -4.56 6.96 -7.72
C PHE A 161 -4.71 8.09 -8.76
N ILE A 162 -3.64 8.44 -9.50
CA ILE A 162 -3.70 9.50 -10.51
C ILE A 162 -4.70 9.16 -11.63
N SER A 163 -4.72 7.89 -12.06
CA SER A 163 -5.67 7.41 -13.06
C SER A 163 -7.11 7.54 -12.58
N SER A 164 -7.39 7.10 -11.36
CA SER A 164 -8.72 7.16 -10.75
C SER A 164 -9.20 8.60 -10.58
N VAL A 165 -8.35 9.51 -10.08
CA VAL A 165 -8.67 10.95 -9.99
C VAL A 165 -9.06 11.52 -11.36
N SER A 166 -8.27 11.18 -12.39
CA SER A 166 -8.52 11.68 -13.76
C SER A 166 -9.87 11.18 -14.30
N HIS A 167 -10.22 9.93 -14.01
CA HIS A 167 -11.51 9.37 -14.41
C HIS A 167 -12.69 9.99 -13.64
N GLU A 168 -12.57 10.13 -12.31
CA GLU A 168 -13.62 10.69 -11.47
C GLU A 168 -13.87 12.20 -11.72
N LEU A 169 -12.88 12.93 -12.23
CA LEU A 169 -13.05 14.32 -12.66
C LEU A 169 -13.62 14.42 -14.08
N ARG A 170 -13.25 13.52 -15.00
CA ARG A 170 -13.69 13.58 -16.40
C ARG A 170 -15.18 13.34 -16.56
N THR A 171 -15.74 12.40 -15.81
CA THR A 171 -17.15 12.00 -15.91
C THR A 171 -18.12 13.17 -15.62
N PRO A 172 -18.06 13.86 -14.45
CA PRO A 172 -18.92 15.00 -14.17
C PRO A 172 -18.69 16.17 -15.14
N LEU A 173 -17.42 16.42 -15.54
CA LEU A 173 -17.11 17.48 -16.48
C LEU A 173 -17.75 17.24 -17.85
N SER A 174 -17.70 16.01 -18.37
CA SER A 174 -18.36 15.64 -19.61
C SER A 174 -19.88 15.73 -19.51
N SER A 175 -20.46 15.36 -18.36
CA SER A 175 -21.91 15.51 -18.10
C SER A 175 -22.34 16.97 -18.06
N ILE A 176 -21.57 17.84 -17.39
CA ILE A 176 -21.81 19.28 -17.34
C ILE A 176 -21.75 19.86 -18.74
N ASN A 177 -20.71 19.55 -19.53
CA ASN A 177 -20.60 20.06 -20.91
C ASN A 177 -21.78 19.64 -21.77
N LEU A 178 -22.20 18.38 -21.72
CA LEU A 178 -23.36 17.92 -22.48
C LEU A 178 -24.64 18.64 -22.07
N MET A 179 -24.88 18.87 -20.78
CA MET A 179 -26.04 19.60 -20.29
C MET A 179 -26.03 21.07 -20.76
N ILE A 180 -24.85 21.72 -20.76
CA ILE A 180 -24.68 23.07 -21.26
C ILE A 180 -24.93 23.14 -22.78
N GLU A 181 -24.36 22.20 -23.54
CA GLU A 181 -24.59 22.10 -25.00
C GLU A 181 -26.09 21.94 -25.31
N THR A 182 -26.78 21.05 -24.54
CA THR A 182 -28.24 20.87 -24.71
C THR A 182 -29.03 22.14 -24.42
N ILE A 183 -28.67 22.92 -23.39
CA ILE A 183 -29.29 24.21 -23.09
C ILE A 183 -29.08 25.19 -24.24
N LEU A 184 -27.84 25.25 -24.78
CA LEU A 184 -27.52 26.18 -25.88
C LEU A 184 -28.20 25.81 -27.19
N GLU A 185 -28.34 24.52 -27.51
CA GLU A 185 -29.02 24.00 -28.69
C GLU A 185 -30.54 24.28 -28.68
N ASN A 186 -31.15 24.42 -27.50
CA ASN A 186 -32.54 24.73 -27.31
C ASN A 186 -32.78 26.25 -27.07
N ASP A 187 -31.89 27.13 -27.56
CA ASP A 187 -31.95 28.60 -27.40
C ASP A 187 -32.17 29.08 -25.96
N GLY A 188 -31.77 28.26 -24.97
CA GLY A 188 -31.96 28.58 -23.54
C GLY A 188 -33.42 28.55 -23.10
N ASP A 189 -34.24 27.67 -23.67
CA ASP A 189 -35.64 27.48 -23.28
C ASP A 189 -35.76 27.28 -21.75
N GLU A 190 -36.79 27.92 -21.16
CA GLU A 190 -36.99 27.94 -19.70
C GLU A 190 -37.16 26.54 -19.14
N GLU A 191 -37.78 25.62 -19.88
CA GLU A 191 -37.94 24.21 -19.49
C GLU A 191 -36.57 23.47 -19.45
N ALA A 192 -35.68 23.70 -20.40
CA ALA A 192 -34.34 23.17 -20.44
C ALA A 192 -33.47 23.71 -19.28
N LEU A 193 -33.58 25.00 -18.98
CA LEU A 193 -32.90 25.65 -17.86
C LEU A 193 -33.34 25.05 -16.51
N ASP A 194 -34.66 24.96 -16.30
CA ASP A 194 -35.19 24.39 -15.04
C ASP A 194 -34.80 22.92 -14.84
N LEU A 195 -34.65 22.16 -15.91
CA LEU A 195 -34.26 20.77 -15.85
C LEU A 195 -32.77 20.59 -15.59
N PHE A 196 -31.89 21.32 -16.29
CA PHE A 196 -30.45 21.05 -16.31
C PHE A 196 -29.66 21.88 -15.29
N LEU A 197 -30.06 23.14 -14.96
CA LEU A 197 -29.32 23.94 -13.98
C LEU A 197 -29.17 23.25 -12.60
N PRO A 198 -30.24 22.65 -12.01
CA PRO A 198 -30.10 21.93 -10.75
C PRO A 198 -29.18 20.70 -10.86
N ARG A 199 -29.12 20.06 -12.04
CA ARG A 199 -28.23 18.90 -12.28
C ARG A 199 -26.79 19.37 -12.42
N ILE A 200 -26.53 20.42 -13.17
CA ILE A 200 -25.21 21.06 -13.30
C ILE A 200 -24.69 21.44 -11.90
N LYS A 201 -25.56 22.11 -11.11
CA LYS A 201 -25.19 22.53 -9.74
C LYS A 201 -24.76 21.31 -8.88
N ARG A 202 -25.48 20.20 -8.94
CA ARG A 202 -25.14 18.98 -8.22
C ARG A 202 -23.79 18.40 -8.66
N GLU A 203 -23.50 18.37 -9.98
CA GLU A 203 -22.21 17.88 -10.47
C GLU A 203 -21.05 18.79 -10.05
N VAL A 204 -21.26 20.11 -10.06
CA VAL A 204 -20.26 21.07 -9.56
C VAL A 204 -20.00 20.86 -8.06
N ASP A 205 -21.06 20.72 -7.25
CA ASP A 205 -20.92 20.48 -5.81
C ASP A 205 -20.18 19.16 -5.53
N ARG A 206 -20.47 18.12 -6.33
CA ARG A 206 -19.74 16.84 -6.29
C ARG A 206 -18.25 17.02 -6.61
N MET A 207 -17.92 17.80 -7.63
CA MET A 207 -16.52 18.07 -7.98
C MET A 207 -15.79 18.86 -6.88
N VAL A 208 -16.45 19.84 -6.26
CA VAL A 208 -15.89 20.58 -5.12
C VAL A 208 -15.58 19.63 -3.97
N GLN A 209 -16.52 18.73 -3.63
CA GLN A 209 -16.30 17.72 -2.58
C GLN A 209 -15.14 16.78 -2.92
N LEU A 210 -15.07 16.28 -4.16
CA LEU A 210 -13.97 15.42 -4.61
C LEU A 210 -12.61 16.11 -4.47
N VAL A 211 -12.51 17.39 -4.86
CA VAL A 211 -11.27 18.16 -4.72
C VAL A 211 -10.89 18.35 -3.23
N GLN A 212 -11.87 18.61 -2.37
CA GLN A 212 -11.63 18.71 -0.92
C GLN A 212 -11.13 17.39 -0.35
N ASP A 213 -11.77 16.26 -0.68
CA ASP A 213 -11.37 14.92 -0.27
C ASP A 213 -9.93 14.60 -0.72
N LEU A 214 -9.56 14.97 -1.96
CA LEU A 214 -8.22 14.78 -2.50
C LEU A 214 -7.16 15.62 -1.77
N LEU A 215 -7.46 16.88 -1.45
CA LEU A 215 -6.55 17.74 -0.70
C LEU A 215 -6.32 17.21 0.72
N GLU A 216 -7.35 16.67 1.35
CA GLU A 216 -7.24 16.04 2.67
C GLU A 216 -6.40 14.78 2.62
N LEU A 217 -6.65 13.92 1.64
CA LEU A 217 -5.87 12.71 1.43
C LEU A 217 -4.38 13.03 1.22
N ALA A 218 -4.06 14.03 0.37
CA ALA A 218 -2.69 14.46 0.12
C ALA A 218 -1.99 15.01 1.38
N ARG A 219 -2.73 15.73 2.25
CA ARG A 219 -2.20 16.19 3.54
C ARG A 219 -1.92 15.05 4.49
N ALA A 220 -2.78 14.05 4.54
CA ALA A 220 -2.61 12.86 5.37
C ALA A 220 -1.40 12.03 4.95
N GLU A 221 -1.22 11.78 3.64
CA GLU A 221 -0.08 11.01 3.09
C GLU A 221 1.28 11.66 3.31
N SER A 222 1.33 12.98 3.23
CA SER A 222 2.60 13.70 3.43
C SER A 222 3.10 13.67 4.88
N GLY A 223 2.44 12.95 5.79
CA GLY A 223 2.72 12.99 7.24
C GLY A 223 2.48 14.36 7.85
N ARG A 224 1.86 15.27 7.08
CA ARG A 224 1.57 16.65 7.49
C ARG A 224 0.20 16.80 8.16
N LEU A 225 -0.51 15.70 8.39
CA LEU A 225 -1.73 15.71 9.21
C LEU A 225 -1.29 16.02 10.66
N ARG A 226 -1.02 17.30 10.93
CA ARG A 226 -0.77 17.76 12.30
C ARG A 226 -2.13 17.76 13.00
N LEU A 227 -2.36 16.74 13.82
CA LEU A 227 -3.55 16.68 14.65
C LEU A 227 -3.44 17.75 15.75
N ARG A 228 -4.47 18.56 15.89
CA ARG A 228 -4.66 19.44 17.04
C ARG A 228 -5.24 18.59 18.16
N ARG A 229 -4.37 17.91 18.92
CA ARG A 229 -4.79 17.00 19.98
C ARG A 229 -5.33 17.72 21.19
N GLU A 230 -6.57 17.47 21.52
CA GLU A 230 -7.28 17.99 22.67
C GLU A 230 -7.96 16.85 23.42
N ASP A 231 -8.43 17.10 24.65
CA ASP A 231 -9.28 16.18 25.37
C ASP A 231 -10.72 16.27 24.83
N VAL A 232 -11.11 15.32 24.00
CA VAL A 232 -12.37 15.31 23.26
C VAL A 232 -13.30 14.24 23.80
N ASP A 233 -14.56 14.61 24.11
CA ASP A 233 -15.62 13.67 24.37
C ASP A 233 -16.30 13.27 23.05
N LEU A 234 -16.07 12.03 22.60
CA LEU A 234 -16.63 11.49 21.36
C LEU A 234 -18.17 11.50 21.34
N ALA A 235 -18.82 11.27 22.49
CA ALA A 235 -20.28 11.29 22.56
C ALA A 235 -20.84 12.70 22.28
N SER A 236 -20.16 13.73 22.76
CA SER A 236 -20.53 15.12 22.50
C SER A 236 -20.36 15.47 21.02
N VAL A 237 -19.25 15.04 20.37
CA VAL A 237 -19.03 15.21 18.93
C VAL A 237 -20.15 14.50 18.16
N GLY A 238 -20.42 13.22 18.47
CA GLY A 238 -21.46 12.43 17.83
C GLY A 238 -22.83 13.09 17.94
N THR A 239 -23.22 13.56 19.14
CA THR A 239 -24.50 14.24 19.36
C THR A 239 -24.66 15.47 18.45
N ASN A 240 -23.62 16.27 18.32
CA ASN A 240 -23.65 17.47 17.46
C ASN A 240 -23.80 17.12 15.98
N ILE A 241 -23.06 16.12 15.51
CA ILE A 241 -23.15 15.67 14.11
C ILE A 241 -24.51 15.04 13.81
N MET A 242 -25.05 14.21 14.71
CA MET A 242 -26.36 13.58 14.54
C MET A 242 -27.47 14.60 14.24
N ARG A 243 -27.48 15.72 14.97
CA ARG A 243 -28.46 16.81 14.71
C ARG A 243 -28.41 17.35 13.30
N THR A 244 -27.25 17.39 12.67
CA THR A 244 -27.10 17.87 11.29
C THR A 244 -27.63 16.88 10.26
N PHE A 245 -27.69 15.59 10.61
CA PHE A 245 -28.19 14.54 9.72
C PHE A 245 -29.67 14.18 9.93
N GLU A 246 -30.30 14.58 11.05
CA GLU A 246 -31.72 14.31 11.31
C GLU A 246 -32.66 14.74 10.16
N PRO A 247 -32.56 15.97 9.59
CA PRO A 247 -33.43 16.38 8.50
C PRO A 247 -33.28 15.50 7.25
N ARG A 248 -32.05 15.13 6.93
CA ARG A 248 -31.74 14.28 5.77
C ARG A 248 -32.22 12.85 5.97
N ALA A 249 -32.03 12.28 7.17
CA ALA A 249 -32.53 10.97 7.50
C ALA A 249 -34.07 10.93 7.38
N GLY A 250 -34.75 11.98 7.87
CA GLY A 250 -36.21 12.13 7.73
C GLY A 250 -36.66 12.18 6.27
N GLN A 251 -35.94 12.92 5.39
CA GLN A 251 -36.24 12.99 3.95
C GLN A 251 -36.05 11.63 3.26
N LEU A 252 -35.06 10.83 3.70
CA LEU A 252 -34.79 9.50 3.18
C LEU A 252 -35.70 8.41 3.78
N GLY A 253 -36.50 8.75 4.82
CA GLY A 253 -37.33 7.79 5.53
C GLY A 253 -36.52 6.75 6.33
N VAL A 254 -35.32 7.10 6.79
CA VAL A 254 -34.41 6.23 7.55
C VAL A 254 -34.43 6.63 9.02
N ALA A 255 -34.62 5.64 9.92
CA ALA A 255 -34.57 5.86 11.35
C ALA A 255 -33.10 6.02 11.81
N LEU A 256 -32.72 7.23 12.25
CA LEU A 256 -31.39 7.55 12.75
C LEU A 256 -31.38 7.59 14.28
N ARG A 257 -30.51 6.80 14.93
CA ARG A 257 -30.40 6.71 16.40
C ARG A 257 -28.97 6.91 16.87
N PHE A 258 -28.83 7.56 18.03
CA PHE A 258 -27.55 7.73 18.70
C PHE A 258 -27.58 7.13 20.12
N GLU A 259 -26.59 6.31 20.42
CA GLU A 259 -26.39 5.65 21.70
C GLU A 259 -24.97 5.98 22.19
N GLY A 260 -24.83 7.08 22.94
CA GLY A 260 -23.53 7.59 23.35
C GLY A 260 -23.32 7.57 24.85
N GLN A 261 -22.19 7.04 25.31
CA GLN A 261 -21.68 7.23 26.66
C GLN A 261 -20.49 8.20 26.59
N ALA A 262 -20.37 9.09 27.60
CA ALA A 262 -19.24 10.02 27.69
C ALA A 262 -17.91 9.28 27.61
N THR A 263 -17.18 9.48 26.55
CA THR A 263 -15.96 8.73 26.21
C THR A 263 -14.87 9.68 25.75
N ARG A 264 -13.85 9.85 26.58
CA ARG A 264 -12.78 10.82 26.32
C ARG A 264 -11.56 10.20 25.65
N ILE A 265 -11.09 10.89 24.62
CA ILE A 265 -9.86 10.55 23.90
C ILE A 265 -9.00 11.80 23.68
N ASN A 266 -7.70 11.60 23.50
CA ASN A 266 -6.79 12.66 23.06
C ASN A 266 -6.76 12.73 21.54
N GLY A 267 -7.57 13.62 20.94
CA GLY A 267 -7.78 13.67 19.50
C GLY A 267 -8.06 15.07 18.98
N ASP A 268 -8.18 15.18 17.67
CA ASP A 268 -8.55 16.39 16.94
C ASP A 268 -10.07 16.42 16.71
N PRO A 269 -10.81 17.36 17.32
CA PRO A 269 -12.27 17.37 17.27
C PRO A 269 -12.83 17.51 15.85
N ASP A 270 -12.17 18.29 14.98
CA ASP A 270 -12.62 18.52 13.62
C ASP A 270 -12.44 17.25 12.77
N ARG A 271 -11.32 16.53 12.98
CA ARG A 271 -11.05 15.27 12.30
C ARG A 271 -11.94 14.13 12.79
N LEU A 272 -12.20 14.09 14.08
CA LEU A 272 -13.16 13.13 14.65
C LEU A 272 -14.58 13.39 14.14
N ALA A 273 -15.01 14.66 14.09
CA ALA A 273 -16.29 15.02 13.48
C ALA A 273 -16.40 14.53 12.02
N GLN A 274 -15.31 14.63 11.24
CA GLN A 274 -15.25 14.14 9.87
C GLN A 274 -15.42 12.62 9.78
N VAL A 275 -14.87 11.84 10.73
CA VAL A 275 -15.10 10.40 10.81
C VAL A 275 -16.59 10.10 10.95
N PHE A 276 -17.29 10.79 11.89
CA PHE A 276 -18.73 10.63 12.05
C PHE A 276 -19.49 10.98 10.76
N VAL A 277 -19.17 12.14 10.14
CA VAL A 277 -19.82 12.58 8.91
C VAL A 277 -19.68 11.54 7.80
N ASN A 278 -18.49 11.04 7.55
CA ASN A 278 -18.24 10.07 6.49
C ASN A 278 -18.96 8.73 6.73
N LEU A 279 -18.95 8.24 7.97
CA LEU A 279 -19.62 6.98 8.30
C LEU A 279 -21.14 7.10 8.25
N ILE A 280 -21.71 8.20 8.79
CA ILE A 280 -23.16 8.42 8.80
C ILE A 280 -23.68 8.67 7.38
N ASP A 281 -22.96 9.48 6.58
CA ASP A 281 -23.32 9.72 5.18
C ASP A 281 -23.33 8.43 4.37
N ASN A 282 -22.30 7.59 4.56
CA ASN A 282 -22.22 6.28 3.93
C ASN A 282 -23.39 5.38 4.34
N ALA A 283 -23.69 5.27 5.64
CA ALA A 283 -24.78 4.46 6.15
C ALA A 283 -26.15 4.93 5.61
N LEU A 284 -26.45 6.23 5.65
CA LEU A 284 -27.71 6.77 5.13
C LEU A 284 -27.87 6.58 3.60
N ARG A 285 -26.78 6.65 2.87
CA ARG A 285 -26.77 6.45 1.41
C ARG A 285 -27.13 5.02 1.01
N HIS A 286 -26.66 4.05 1.78
CA HIS A 286 -26.86 2.63 1.47
C HIS A 286 -28.03 1.99 2.19
N THR A 287 -28.75 2.74 3.02
CA THR A 287 -29.95 2.28 3.73
C THR A 287 -31.22 2.70 2.97
N PRO A 288 -32.08 1.76 2.55
CA PRO A 288 -33.33 2.09 1.91
C PRO A 288 -34.33 2.70 2.89
N ALA A 289 -35.36 3.37 2.36
CA ALA A 289 -36.46 3.89 3.17
C ALA A 289 -37.11 2.80 4.03
N GLY A 290 -37.41 3.13 5.28
CA GLY A 290 -37.88 2.20 6.30
C GLY A 290 -36.75 1.49 7.06
N GLY A 291 -35.49 1.65 6.63
CA GLY A 291 -34.32 1.11 7.33
C GLY A 291 -33.91 1.94 8.55
N LYS A 292 -32.85 1.50 9.21
CA LYS A 292 -32.30 2.14 10.42
C LYS A 292 -30.78 2.31 10.32
N VAL A 293 -30.28 3.38 10.92
CA VAL A 293 -28.85 3.63 11.16
C VAL A 293 -28.67 3.90 12.65
N VAL A 294 -27.78 3.18 13.30
CA VAL A 294 -27.47 3.32 14.73
C VAL A 294 -25.99 3.71 14.85
N VAL A 295 -25.75 4.81 15.56
CA VAL A 295 -24.40 5.29 15.89
C VAL A 295 -24.19 5.10 17.37
N SER A 296 -23.19 4.31 17.76
CA SER A 296 -22.89 4.02 19.16
C SER A 296 -21.49 4.49 19.52
N VAL A 297 -21.35 5.12 20.69
CA VAL A 297 -20.06 5.52 21.29
C VAL A 297 -19.98 4.98 22.71
N PHE A 298 -18.97 4.17 22.99
CA PHE A 298 -18.74 3.59 24.30
C PHE A 298 -17.27 3.32 24.56
N ALA A 299 -16.90 3.12 25.82
CA ALA A 299 -15.56 2.71 26.21
C ALA A 299 -15.57 1.26 26.67
N GLU A 300 -14.68 0.44 26.10
CA GLU A 300 -14.51 -0.96 26.47
C GLU A 300 -13.02 -1.35 26.41
N GLY A 301 -12.56 -2.10 27.44
CA GLY A 301 -11.20 -2.65 27.45
C GLY A 301 -10.07 -1.62 27.39
N GLY A 302 -10.32 -0.35 27.75
CA GLY A 302 -9.32 0.74 27.65
C GLY A 302 -9.23 1.38 26.26
N ALA A 303 -10.16 1.09 25.38
CA ALA A 303 -10.36 1.73 24.10
C ALA A 303 -11.71 2.45 24.04
N ALA A 304 -11.78 3.53 23.27
CA ALA A 304 -13.01 4.20 22.89
C ALA A 304 -13.48 3.65 21.54
N SER A 305 -14.73 3.19 21.48
CA SER A 305 -15.33 2.63 20.29
C SER A 305 -16.35 3.58 19.71
N LEU A 306 -16.25 3.88 18.42
CA LEU A 306 -17.29 4.46 17.58
C LEU A 306 -17.77 3.38 16.63
N VAL A 307 -19.05 3.03 16.72
CA VAL A 307 -19.67 2.01 15.87
C VAL A 307 -20.83 2.66 15.10
N VAL A 308 -20.84 2.48 13.79
CA VAL A 308 -21.94 2.88 12.91
C VAL A 308 -22.47 1.63 12.23
N SER A 309 -23.74 1.29 12.53
CA SER A 309 -24.42 0.12 11.98
C SER A 309 -25.63 0.55 11.17
N ASP A 310 -25.78 0.01 9.98
CA ASP A 310 -26.91 0.24 9.10
C ASP A 310 -27.65 -1.07 8.77
N SER A 311 -28.90 -0.95 8.40
CA SER A 311 -29.72 -2.07 7.90
C SER A 311 -29.88 -2.00 6.37
N GLY A 312 -28.82 -1.59 5.69
CA GLY A 312 -28.80 -1.37 4.26
C GLY A 312 -28.58 -2.64 3.44
N VAL A 313 -28.11 -2.46 2.23
CA VAL A 313 -27.88 -3.55 1.27
C VAL A 313 -26.72 -4.47 1.66
N GLY A 314 -25.89 -4.08 2.61
CA GLY A 314 -24.70 -4.81 2.99
C GLY A 314 -23.61 -4.82 1.93
N ILE A 315 -22.50 -5.48 2.27
CA ILE A 315 -21.28 -5.54 1.45
C ILE A 315 -20.99 -7.01 1.14
N PRO A 316 -20.77 -7.40 -0.11
CA PRO A 316 -20.34 -8.76 -0.46
C PRO A 316 -19.02 -9.13 0.22
N TYR A 317 -18.88 -10.38 0.65
CA TYR A 317 -17.71 -10.87 1.37
C TYR A 317 -16.37 -10.58 0.66
N ASN A 318 -16.34 -10.71 -0.67
CA ASN A 318 -15.12 -10.46 -1.45
C ASN A 318 -14.73 -8.98 -1.49
N ASP A 319 -15.67 -8.07 -1.24
CA ASP A 319 -15.43 -6.62 -1.29
C ASP A 319 -14.99 -6.06 0.07
N LEU A 320 -15.32 -6.74 1.19
CA LEU A 320 -15.00 -6.30 2.56
C LEU A 320 -13.52 -5.93 2.77
N PRO A 321 -12.52 -6.68 2.28
CA PRO A 321 -11.11 -6.32 2.44
C PRO A 321 -10.74 -4.99 1.76
N HIS A 322 -11.51 -4.58 0.75
CA HIS A 322 -11.19 -3.47 -0.15
C HIS A 322 -11.95 -2.18 0.15
N VAL A 323 -12.97 -2.20 1.03
CA VAL A 323 -13.85 -1.03 1.26
C VAL A 323 -13.13 0.21 1.79
N PHE A 324 -11.95 0.05 2.38
CA PHE A 324 -11.11 1.16 2.84
C PHE A 324 -10.06 1.59 1.81
N GLU A 325 -10.02 0.96 0.64
CA GLU A 325 -9.16 1.38 -0.46
C GLU A 325 -9.72 2.64 -1.12
N ARG A 326 -8.83 3.42 -1.71
CA ARG A 326 -9.21 4.68 -2.36
C ARG A 326 -9.97 4.41 -3.64
N PHE A 327 -11.04 5.18 -3.88
CA PHE A 327 -11.91 5.06 -5.05
C PHE A 327 -12.58 3.69 -5.21
N TYR A 328 -12.55 2.87 -4.14
CA TYR A 328 -13.22 1.60 -4.17
C TYR A 328 -14.74 1.79 -4.02
N VAL A 329 -15.49 1.20 -4.92
CA VAL A 329 -16.96 1.19 -4.92
C VAL A 329 -17.42 -0.21 -5.30
N VAL A 330 -18.23 -0.85 -4.46
CA VAL A 330 -18.71 -2.23 -4.60
C VAL A 330 -19.47 -2.46 -5.91
N ASP A 331 -20.26 -1.49 -6.35
CA ASP A 331 -21.05 -1.59 -7.59
C ASP A 331 -20.92 -0.31 -8.43
N ARG A 332 -20.04 -0.34 -9.43
CA ARG A 332 -19.84 0.78 -10.37
C ARG A 332 -21.05 1.08 -11.26
N SER A 333 -21.95 0.11 -11.44
CA SER A 333 -23.14 0.30 -12.28
C SER A 333 -24.21 1.15 -11.58
N ARG A 334 -24.33 1.02 -10.26
CA ARG A 334 -25.19 1.84 -9.39
C ARG A 334 -24.53 3.16 -8.96
N ALA A 335 -23.20 3.27 -9.09
CA ALA A 335 -22.47 4.48 -8.74
C ALA A 335 -22.87 5.71 -9.60
N ARG A 336 -23.51 5.51 -10.75
CA ARG A 336 -24.03 6.62 -11.59
C ARG A 336 -25.20 7.35 -10.95
N GLU A 337 -25.93 6.71 -10.05
CA GLU A 337 -27.03 7.31 -9.29
C GLU A 337 -26.63 7.66 -7.84
N SER A 338 -25.60 7.00 -7.29
CA SER A 338 -25.11 7.26 -5.94
C SER A 338 -23.85 8.13 -5.96
N THR A 339 -23.95 9.32 -5.38
CA THR A 339 -22.96 10.41 -5.36
C THR A 339 -21.69 10.13 -4.52
N GLY A 340 -21.16 8.90 -4.46
CA GLY A 340 -19.98 8.57 -3.64
C GLY A 340 -18.67 8.69 -4.41
N THR A 341 -17.66 9.37 -3.83
CA THR A 341 -16.31 9.52 -4.41
C THR A 341 -15.43 8.28 -4.20
N GLY A 342 -15.86 7.32 -3.35
CA GLY A 342 -15.02 6.20 -2.92
C GLY A 342 -13.83 6.61 -2.03
N LEU A 343 -13.79 7.88 -1.58
CA LEU A 343 -12.72 8.40 -0.73
C LEU A 343 -13.10 8.44 0.76
N GLY A 344 -14.38 8.51 1.10
CA GLY A 344 -14.85 8.73 2.47
C GLY A 344 -14.33 7.69 3.47
N LEU A 345 -14.43 6.39 3.16
CA LEU A 345 -13.94 5.33 4.04
C LEU A 345 -12.39 5.29 4.12
N SER A 346 -11.69 5.63 3.05
CA SER A 346 -10.22 5.74 3.08
C SER A 346 -9.76 6.92 3.96
N ILE A 347 -10.51 8.03 3.97
CA ILE A 347 -10.28 9.18 4.86
C ILE A 347 -10.55 8.78 6.32
N VAL A 348 -11.64 8.04 6.58
CA VAL A 348 -11.91 7.49 7.92
C VAL A 348 -10.72 6.68 8.42
N LYS A 349 -10.23 5.72 7.63
CA LYS A 349 -9.08 4.89 7.98
C LYS A 349 -7.87 5.74 8.33
N GLN A 350 -7.51 6.71 7.50
CA GLN A 350 -6.36 7.58 7.74
C GLN A 350 -6.47 8.43 9.00
N ILE A 351 -7.66 8.99 9.26
CA ILE A 351 -7.88 9.79 10.47
C ILE A 351 -7.78 8.89 11.72
N VAL A 352 -8.40 7.72 11.71
CA VAL A 352 -8.37 6.77 12.83
C VAL A 352 -6.94 6.30 13.10
N GLU A 353 -6.20 5.90 12.07
CA GLU A 353 -4.78 5.50 12.16
C GLU A 353 -3.88 6.64 12.67
N ALA A 354 -4.11 7.88 12.21
CA ALA A 354 -3.38 9.05 12.71
C ALA A 354 -3.63 9.32 14.20
N HIS A 355 -4.79 8.91 14.72
CA HIS A 355 -5.10 8.94 16.15
C HIS A 355 -4.52 7.75 16.93
N GLY A 356 -3.84 6.82 16.26
CA GLY A 356 -3.29 5.59 16.87
C GLY A 356 -4.34 4.50 17.07
N GLY A 357 -5.47 4.61 16.36
CA GLY A 357 -6.59 3.69 16.39
C GLY A 357 -6.57 2.67 15.25
N SER A 358 -7.63 1.89 15.16
CA SER A 358 -7.89 0.95 14.08
C SER A 358 -9.34 1.01 13.62
N VAL A 359 -9.60 0.67 12.35
CA VAL A 359 -10.94 0.60 11.79
C VAL A 359 -11.19 -0.78 11.18
N SER A 360 -12.40 -1.28 11.34
CA SER A 360 -12.87 -2.53 10.74
C SER A 360 -14.28 -2.39 10.19
N ALA A 361 -14.62 -3.27 9.26
CA ALA A 361 -15.96 -3.39 8.70
C ALA A 361 -16.41 -4.84 8.81
N ASP A 362 -17.67 -5.03 9.20
CA ASP A 362 -18.36 -6.30 9.24
C ASP A 362 -19.70 -6.15 8.52
N SER A 363 -20.05 -7.09 7.65
CA SER A 363 -21.27 -6.98 6.86
C SER A 363 -21.74 -8.34 6.35
N GLU A 364 -23.05 -8.48 6.28
CA GLU A 364 -23.70 -9.55 5.57
C GLU A 364 -24.56 -8.98 4.44
N TYR A 365 -24.34 -9.45 3.22
CA TYR A 365 -25.05 -8.95 2.05
C TYR A 365 -26.56 -9.14 2.18
N GLY A 366 -27.32 -8.06 2.10
CA GLY A 366 -28.76 -7.99 2.32
C GLY A 366 -29.18 -7.68 3.75
N LEU A 367 -28.27 -7.65 4.74
CA LEU A 367 -28.60 -7.42 6.15
C LEU A 367 -28.00 -6.10 6.71
N GLY A 368 -27.12 -5.44 5.95
CA GLY A 368 -26.51 -4.18 6.32
C GLY A 368 -25.02 -4.32 6.63
N ALA A 369 -24.42 -3.21 7.08
CA ALA A 369 -23.01 -3.14 7.42
C ALA A 369 -22.79 -2.48 8.79
N THR A 370 -21.66 -2.82 9.41
CA THR A 370 -21.22 -2.25 10.69
C THR A 370 -19.76 -1.84 10.56
N PHE A 371 -19.50 -0.55 10.74
CA PHE A 371 -18.15 0.01 10.77
C PHE A 371 -17.76 0.33 12.21
N THR A 372 -16.60 -0.18 12.63
CA THR A 372 -16.09 0.00 14.00
C THR A 372 -14.75 0.73 13.96
N CYS A 373 -14.67 1.89 14.63
CA CYS A 373 -13.43 2.63 14.85
C CYS A 373 -13.05 2.53 16.33
N LEU A 374 -11.82 2.08 16.59
CA LEU A 374 -11.26 1.98 17.94
C LEU A 374 -10.20 3.05 18.12
N PHE A 375 -10.27 3.80 19.22
CA PHE A 375 -9.30 4.83 19.59
C PHE A 375 -8.69 4.54 20.96
N PRO A 376 -7.41 4.84 21.21
CA PRO A 376 -6.83 4.75 22.53
C PRO A 376 -7.48 5.78 23.47
N THR A 377 -7.96 5.34 24.63
CA THR A 377 -8.50 6.25 25.66
C THR A 377 -7.39 6.97 26.40
N VAL A 378 -7.67 8.18 26.87
CA VAL A 378 -6.82 8.82 27.88
C VAL A 378 -6.95 7.98 29.17
N ARG A 379 -5.86 7.31 29.59
CA ARG A 379 -5.85 6.67 30.91
C ARG A 379 -6.20 7.76 31.95
N GLN A 380 -7.38 7.68 32.55
CA GLN A 380 -7.63 8.43 33.78
C GLN A 380 -6.57 8.00 34.78
N ALA A 381 -5.69 8.92 35.16
CA ALA A 381 -4.89 8.71 36.35
C ALA A 381 -5.87 8.45 37.47
N ALA A 382 -5.78 7.29 38.15
CA ALA A 382 -6.59 6.99 39.31
C ALA A 382 -6.45 8.16 40.30
N PRO A 383 -7.53 8.67 40.87
CA PRO A 383 -7.42 9.70 41.90
C PRO A 383 -6.61 9.13 43.05
N VAL A 384 -5.55 9.85 43.43
CA VAL A 384 -4.66 9.57 44.58
C VAL A 384 -5.44 9.78 45.87
#